data_fd8856e219eab7a3fb80f5b248d4cbec
#
_entry.id   fd8856e219eab7a3fb80f5b248d4cbec
#
_cell.length_a   1.000
_cell.length_b   1.000
_cell.length_c   1.000
_cell.angle_alpha   90.00
_cell.angle_beta   90.00
_cell.angle_gamma   90.00
#
_symmetry.space_group_name_H-M   'P 1'
#
loop_
_entity.id
_entity.type
_entity.pdbx_description
1 polymer ?
#
loop_
_entity_poly.entity_id
_entity_poly.type
_entity_poly.pdbx_seq_one_letter_code
_entity_poly.pdbx_strand_id
1 'polypeptide(L)'
;GIWAHRGCSMMNPENTLLAFKKAAELEGITGIEFDVQLTKDNEIVVIHDERVDRTTDGTGYVQEYTLNELKQLFIAGDDEIHRIPTLRETFELLAPYCKGKGLRLNIELKNSEIRYEGMEQKVIDMVSEFNLEDYVVYSSFTHDSIGLVKQIKADADVAYQAGDYHRCMDGIRKYGGMTIHPAQWGMPVNKGDVETIRNA
;
A
#
# COMPACT_ATOMS: atom_id res chain seq x y z
N GLY A 1 0.07 -6.56 -16.16
CA GLY A 1 -0.71 -5.36 -15.87
C GLY A 1 0.18 -4.16 -15.57
N ILE A 2 -0.38 -2.97 -15.59
CA ILE A 2 0.31 -1.70 -15.27
C ILE A 2 -0.17 -1.25 -13.89
N TRP A 3 0.77 -1.01 -12.98
CA TRP A 3 0.50 -0.53 -11.63
C TRP A 3 1.07 0.87 -11.44
N ALA A 4 0.28 1.78 -10.88
CA ALA A 4 0.69 3.12 -10.52
C ALA A 4 1.23 3.12 -9.07
N HIS A 5 2.54 3.13 -8.92
CA HIS A 5 3.25 3.14 -7.64
C HIS A 5 3.06 4.49 -6.94
N ARG A 6 2.38 4.50 -5.80
CA ARG A 6 1.94 5.69 -5.05
C ARG A 6 1.07 6.64 -5.89
N GLY A 7 0.26 6.07 -6.80
CA GLY A 7 -0.49 6.83 -7.80
C GLY A 7 0.36 7.26 -8.99
N CYS A 8 -0.06 8.32 -9.72
CA CYS A 8 0.72 8.94 -10.79
C CYS A 8 1.88 9.77 -10.23
N SER A 9 2.73 9.18 -9.39
CA SER A 9 3.78 9.85 -8.60
C SER A 9 4.90 10.49 -9.40
N MET A 10 5.07 10.13 -10.68
CA MET A 10 6.04 10.78 -11.57
C MET A 10 5.60 12.17 -12.03
N MET A 11 4.33 12.50 -11.91
CA MET A 11 3.72 13.75 -12.42
C MET A 11 2.97 14.53 -11.33
N ASN A 12 2.69 13.91 -10.20
CA ASN A 12 1.92 14.49 -9.09
C ASN A 12 2.56 14.08 -7.77
N PRO A 13 2.32 14.79 -6.66
CA PRO A 13 2.85 14.38 -5.35
C PRO A 13 2.38 12.97 -5.00
N GLU A 14 3.34 12.10 -4.62
CA GLU A 14 3.07 10.70 -4.28
C GLU A 14 2.07 10.56 -3.13
N ASN A 15 1.31 9.47 -3.12
CA ASN A 15 0.36 9.13 -2.05
C ASN A 15 -0.67 10.25 -1.76
N THR A 16 -1.09 11.00 -2.79
CA THR A 16 -2.14 12.02 -2.69
C THR A 16 -3.41 11.60 -3.43
N LEU A 17 -4.55 12.16 -3.03
CA LEU A 17 -5.82 11.94 -3.73
C LEU A 17 -5.74 12.37 -5.20
N LEU A 18 -4.96 13.43 -5.51
CA LEU A 18 -4.72 13.86 -6.89
C LEU A 18 -3.99 12.77 -7.69
N ALA A 19 -2.86 12.26 -7.16
CA ALA A 19 -2.08 11.21 -7.82
C ALA A 19 -2.92 9.94 -8.05
N PHE A 20 -3.77 9.58 -7.09
CA PHE A 20 -4.67 8.42 -7.20
C PHE A 20 -5.76 8.65 -8.25
N LYS A 21 -6.40 9.81 -8.25
CA LYS A 21 -7.41 10.16 -9.25
C LYS A 21 -6.84 10.10 -10.67
N LYS A 22 -5.67 10.74 -10.86
CA LYS A 22 -4.98 10.72 -12.16
C LYS A 22 -4.63 9.31 -12.61
N ALA A 23 -4.14 8.46 -11.70
CA ALA A 23 -3.87 7.06 -12.01
C ALA A 23 -5.16 6.30 -12.36
N ALA A 24 -6.22 6.48 -11.56
CA ALA A 24 -7.49 5.80 -11.79
C ALA A 24 -8.16 6.20 -13.13
N GLU A 25 -7.88 7.38 -13.66
CA GLU A 25 -8.42 7.87 -14.94
C GLU A 25 -7.64 7.35 -16.17
N LEU A 26 -6.45 6.74 -15.99
CA LEU A 26 -5.67 6.21 -17.11
C LEU A 26 -6.35 4.98 -17.74
N GLU A 27 -6.29 4.93 -19.08
CA GLU A 27 -6.69 3.73 -19.82
C GLU A 27 -5.66 2.61 -19.65
N GLY A 28 -6.13 1.37 -19.50
CA GLY A 28 -5.27 0.19 -19.38
C GLY A 28 -4.55 0.03 -18.06
N ILE A 29 -4.80 0.91 -17.08
CA ILE A 29 -4.28 0.73 -15.71
C ILE A 29 -4.90 -0.50 -15.07
N THR A 30 -4.08 -1.34 -14.46
CA THR A 30 -4.51 -2.53 -13.73
C THR A 30 -4.84 -2.18 -12.28
N GLY A 31 -3.97 -1.39 -11.65
CA GLY A 31 -4.14 -1.04 -10.24
C GLY A 31 -3.27 0.11 -9.78
N ILE A 32 -3.53 0.52 -8.56
CA ILE A 32 -2.79 1.56 -7.83
C ILE A 32 -2.21 0.90 -6.60
N GLU A 33 -0.96 1.19 -6.34
CA GLU A 33 -0.28 0.82 -5.11
C GLU A 33 -0.14 2.05 -4.22
N PHE A 34 -0.24 1.86 -2.91
CA PHE A 34 -0.04 2.90 -1.90
C PHE A 34 0.28 2.32 -0.53
N ASP A 35 0.86 3.16 0.32
CA ASP A 35 1.44 2.80 1.60
C ASP A 35 0.56 3.26 2.76
N VAL A 36 0.34 2.41 3.78
CA VAL A 36 -0.45 2.79 4.96
C VAL A 36 0.35 2.69 6.25
N GLN A 37 0.11 3.66 7.13
CA GLN A 37 0.68 3.75 8.48
C GLN A 37 -0.40 4.17 9.47
N LEU A 38 -0.12 4.06 10.79
CA LEU A 38 -1.02 4.55 11.83
C LEU A 38 -0.49 5.83 12.47
N THR A 39 -1.41 6.74 12.76
CA THR A 39 -1.17 7.92 13.57
C THR A 39 -1.11 7.57 15.07
N LYS A 40 -0.75 8.57 15.90
CA LYS A 40 -0.75 8.47 17.35
C LYS A 40 -2.11 8.08 17.95
N ASP A 41 -3.19 8.54 17.33
CA ASP A 41 -4.58 8.25 17.69
C ASP A 41 -5.17 7.07 16.89
N ASN A 42 -4.29 6.26 16.30
CA ASN A 42 -4.61 5.02 15.58
C ASN A 42 -5.51 5.20 14.34
N GLU A 43 -5.46 6.33 13.68
CA GLU A 43 -6.09 6.52 12.37
C GLU A 43 -5.18 6.02 11.23
N ILE A 44 -5.76 5.43 10.19
CA ILE A 44 -4.99 4.92 9.05
C ILE A 44 -4.78 6.06 8.06
N VAL A 45 -3.53 6.39 7.80
CA VAL A 45 -3.11 7.42 6.84
C VAL A 45 -2.27 6.81 5.71
N VAL A 46 -2.25 7.51 4.56
CA VAL A 46 -1.56 7.04 3.36
C VAL A 46 -0.30 7.86 3.17
N ILE A 47 0.84 7.27 3.53
CA ILE A 47 2.17 7.89 3.45
C ILE A 47 3.24 6.79 3.45
N HIS A 48 4.31 6.96 2.63
CA HIS A 48 5.36 5.95 2.50
C HIS A 48 6.35 5.94 3.66
N ASP A 49 7.01 7.08 3.92
CA ASP A 49 8.07 7.15 4.92
C ASP A 49 7.49 7.17 6.34
N GLU A 50 8.19 6.60 7.29
CA GLU A 50 7.83 6.67 8.71
C GLU A 50 7.90 8.10 9.27
N ARG A 51 8.61 8.98 8.55
CA ARG A 51 8.74 10.41 8.86
C ARG A 51 8.04 11.27 7.80
N VAL A 52 7.46 12.38 8.24
CA VAL A 52 6.77 13.30 7.35
C VAL A 52 7.69 14.25 6.57
N ASP A 53 8.98 14.30 6.93
CA ASP A 53 9.96 15.31 6.53
C ASP A 53 10.18 15.42 5.00
N ARG A 54 10.16 14.30 4.26
CA ARG A 54 10.49 14.31 2.83
C ARG A 54 9.38 14.86 1.96
N THR A 55 8.14 14.59 2.33
CA THR A 55 6.99 14.88 1.48
C THR A 55 6.12 16.03 1.98
N THR A 56 6.36 16.51 3.20
CA THR A 56 5.58 17.59 3.81
C THR A 56 6.45 18.73 4.33
N ASP A 57 5.80 19.79 4.78
CA ASP A 57 6.42 20.91 5.49
C ASP A 57 6.64 20.63 7.00
N GLY A 58 6.24 19.46 7.50
CA GLY A 58 6.45 19.03 8.88
C GLY A 58 7.75 18.29 9.10
N THR A 59 8.02 17.90 10.36
CA THR A 59 9.19 17.09 10.76
C THR A 59 8.81 16.12 11.86
N GLY A 60 9.34 14.89 11.84
CA GLY A 60 9.09 13.89 12.88
C GLY A 60 8.38 12.64 12.36
N TYR A 61 8.05 11.74 13.26
CA TYR A 61 7.45 10.46 12.92
C TYR A 61 5.93 10.56 12.80
N VAL A 62 5.35 9.88 11.81
CA VAL A 62 3.89 9.77 11.60
C VAL A 62 3.17 9.34 12.87
N GLN A 63 3.69 8.35 13.59
CA GLN A 63 3.13 7.83 14.84
C GLN A 63 3.12 8.82 16.03
N GLU A 64 3.81 9.96 15.92
CA GLU A 64 3.84 11.00 16.95
C GLU A 64 2.75 12.05 16.75
N TYR A 65 2.14 12.10 15.57
CA TYR A 65 1.05 13.01 15.20
C TYR A 65 -0.32 12.36 15.37
N THR A 66 -1.26 13.10 15.89
CA THR A 66 -2.68 12.79 15.71
C THR A 66 -3.10 13.03 14.25
N LEU A 67 -4.20 12.44 13.81
CA LEU A 67 -4.75 12.72 12.48
C LEU A 67 -4.98 14.22 12.26
N ASN A 68 -5.54 14.89 13.25
CA ASN A 68 -5.82 16.34 13.16
C ASN A 68 -4.55 17.16 12.94
N GLU A 69 -3.45 16.81 13.60
CA GLU A 69 -2.15 17.46 13.43
C GLU A 69 -1.56 17.15 12.03
N LEU A 70 -1.59 15.88 11.58
CA LEU A 70 -1.13 15.51 10.23
C LEU A 70 -1.91 16.25 9.14
N LYS A 71 -3.20 16.44 9.30
CA LYS A 71 -4.04 17.17 8.36
C LYS A 71 -3.71 18.68 8.28
N GLN A 72 -2.89 19.23 9.17
CA GLN A 72 -2.37 20.61 9.02
C GLN A 72 -1.12 20.69 8.14
N LEU A 73 -0.39 19.57 7.96
CA LEU A 73 0.81 19.55 7.14
C LEU A 73 0.48 19.66 5.65
N PHE A 74 1.35 20.32 4.90
CA PHE A 74 1.23 20.50 3.46
C PHE A 74 2.17 19.55 2.72
N ILE A 75 1.64 18.90 1.68
CA ILE A 75 2.45 18.20 0.69
C ILE A 75 2.68 19.19 -0.45
N ALA A 76 3.94 19.55 -0.71
CA ALA A 76 4.30 20.41 -1.83
C ALA A 76 4.30 19.63 -3.15
N GLY A 77 3.91 20.24 -4.27
CA GLY A 77 3.94 19.53 -5.54
C GLY A 77 3.66 20.39 -6.77
N ASP A 78 2.52 20.97 -6.83
CA ASP A 78 2.05 21.88 -7.88
C ASP A 78 1.56 23.18 -7.24
N ASP A 79 0.75 23.95 -7.95
CA ASP A 79 0.17 25.19 -7.44
C ASP A 79 -0.97 24.94 -6.42
N GLU A 80 -1.27 23.68 -6.10
CA GLU A 80 -2.32 23.30 -5.17
C GLU A 80 -1.75 22.76 -3.85
N ILE A 81 -2.52 22.93 -2.77
CA ILE A 81 -2.20 22.40 -1.46
C ILE A 81 -2.78 21.00 -1.33
N HIS A 82 -1.89 20.01 -1.15
CA HIS A 82 -2.29 18.64 -0.87
C HIS A 82 -2.07 18.30 0.60
N ARG A 83 -2.81 17.33 1.09
CA ARG A 83 -2.75 16.82 2.46
C ARG A 83 -2.52 15.31 2.44
N ILE A 84 -1.93 14.79 3.51
CA ILE A 84 -1.83 13.34 3.73
C ILE A 84 -3.26 12.77 3.77
N PRO A 85 -3.64 11.86 2.85
CA PRO A 85 -4.96 11.25 2.89
C PRO A 85 -5.10 10.23 4.01
N THR A 86 -6.31 10.04 4.50
CA THR A 86 -6.68 8.83 5.23
C THR A 86 -6.96 7.69 4.27
N LEU A 87 -6.91 6.44 4.75
CA LEU A 87 -7.35 5.28 3.96
C LEU A 87 -8.83 5.41 3.59
N ARG A 88 -9.66 5.97 4.47
CA ARG A 88 -11.09 6.23 4.20
C ARG A 88 -11.28 7.18 3.01
N GLU A 89 -10.62 8.34 3.01
CA GLU A 89 -10.69 9.30 1.89
C GLU A 89 -10.20 8.66 0.58
N THR A 90 -9.17 7.82 0.67
CA THR A 90 -8.64 7.07 -0.49
C THR A 90 -9.68 6.08 -1.02
N PHE A 91 -10.37 5.35 -0.16
CA PHE A 91 -11.43 4.43 -0.58
C PHE A 91 -12.69 5.15 -1.09
N GLU A 92 -13.08 6.28 -0.48
CA GLU A 92 -14.17 7.12 -0.99
C GLU A 92 -13.91 7.55 -2.44
N LEU A 93 -12.65 7.90 -2.74
CA LEU A 93 -12.23 8.26 -4.11
C LEU A 93 -12.20 7.05 -5.06
N LEU A 94 -11.59 5.93 -4.63
CA LEU A 94 -11.22 4.83 -5.53
C LEU A 94 -12.27 3.73 -5.66
N ALA A 95 -13.17 3.55 -4.69
CA ALA A 95 -14.19 2.51 -4.72
C ALA A 95 -15.08 2.54 -5.98
N PRO A 96 -15.50 3.70 -6.51
CA PRO A 96 -16.24 3.75 -7.77
C PRO A 96 -15.45 3.18 -8.96
N TYR A 97 -14.13 3.39 -9.01
CA TYR A 97 -13.26 2.84 -10.07
C TYR A 97 -13.03 1.33 -9.90
N CYS A 98 -12.89 0.85 -8.65
CA CYS A 98 -12.79 -0.57 -8.36
C CYS A 98 -14.05 -1.29 -8.86
N LYS A 99 -15.23 -0.86 -8.42
CA LYS A 99 -16.51 -1.47 -8.75
C LYS A 99 -16.94 -1.25 -10.21
N GLY A 100 -16.56 -0.12 -10.82
CA GLY A 100 -16.98 0.24 -12.18
C GLY A 100 -16.12 -0.36 -13.29
N LYS A 101 -14.81 -0.47 -13.09
CA LYS A 101 -13.88 -0.96 -14.13
C LYS A 101 -12.87 -2.01 -13.66
N GLY A 102 -13.02 -2.52 -12.44
CA GLY A 102 -12.13 -3.56 -11.90
C GLY A 102 -10.74 -3.07 -11.49
N LEU A 103 -10.59 -1.78 -11.15
CA LEU A 103 -9.32 -1.24 -10.66
C LEU A 103 -8.89 -1.98 -9.40
N ARG A 104 -7.64 -2.48 -9.38
CA ARG A 104 -7.08 -3.18 -8.21
C ARG A 104 -6.32 -2.19 -7.32
N LEU A 105 -6.29 -2.47 -6.02
CA LEU A 105 -5.56 -1.69 -5.01
C LEU A 105 -4.53 -2.60 -4.34
N ASN A 106 -3.26 -2.21 -4.38
CA ASN A 106 -2.21 -2.86 -3.59
C ASN A 106 -1.92 -1.99 -2.38
N ILE A 107 -2.27 -2.48 -1.19
CA ILE A 107 -2.07 -1.78 0.08
C ILE A 107 -0.82 -2.31 0.75
N GLU A 108 0.26 -1.52 0.76
CA GLU A 108 1.45 -1.87 1.50
C GLU A 108 1.29 -1.51 2.98
N LEU A 109 1.39 -2.55 3.83
CA LEU A 109 1.39 -2.38 5.29
C LEU A 109 2.81 -2.03 5.76
N LYS A 110 3.05 -0.77 6.14
CA LYS A 110 4.36 -0.24 6.55
C LYS A 110 4.69 -0.63 8.01
N ASN A 111 4.94 -1.91 8.24
CA ASN A 111 5.23 -2.50 9.54
C ASN A 111 6.69 -2.95 9.71
N SER A 112 7.60 -2.54 8.80
CA SER A 112 8.97 -3.04 8.78
C SER A 112 9.93 -2.29 9.72
N GLU A 113 9.76 -0.98 9.88
CA GLU A 113 10.58 -0.16 10.77
C GLU A 113 9.86 0.12 12.09
N ILE A 114 8.58 0.46 12.00
CA ILE A 114 7.70 0.67 13.15
C ILE A 114 6.61 -0.39 13.15
N ARG A 115 6.50 -1.15 14.23
CA ARG A 115 5.42 -2.12 14.38
C ARG A 115 4.16 -1.41 14.87
N TYR A 116 3.14 -1.38 14.03
CA TYR A 116 1.81 -0.87 14.35
C TYR A 116 0.90 -2.05 14.75
N GLU A 117 0.71 -2.27 16.04
CA GLU A 117 -0.14 -3.35 16.52
C GLU A 117 -1.60 -3.17 16.07
N GLY A 118 -2.19 -4.23 15.51
CA GLY A 118 -3.58 -4.24 15.07
C GLY A 118 -3.84 -3.53 13.74
N MET A 119 -2.80 -3.03 13.04
CA MET A 119 -2.95 -2.40 11.72
C MET A 119 -3.64 -3.32 10.74
N GLU A 120 -3.25 -4.60 10.71
CA GLU A 120 -3.78 -5.60 9.77
C GLU A 120 -5.30 -5.72 9.91
N GLN A 121 -5.80 -5.86 11.15
CA GLN A 121 -7.23 -5.95 11.40
C GLN A 121 -7.96 -4.68 10.99
N LYS A 122 -7.42 -3.51 11.35
CA LYS A 122 -8.04 -2.21 11.01
C LYS A 122 -8.15 -2.00 9.50
N VAL A 123 -7.11 -2.37 8.73
CA VAL A 123 -7.13 -2.24 7.26
C VAL A 123 -8.14 -3.21 6.66
N ILE A 124 -8.19 -4.47 7.12
CA ILE A 124 -9.15 -5.47 6.67
C ILE A 124 -10.59 -5.02 6.97
N ASP A 125 -10.85 -4.51 8.17
CA ASP A 125 -12.18 -4.02 8.56
C ASP A 125 -12.63 -2.88 7.65
N MET A 126 -11.74 -1.94 7.33
CA MET A 126 -12.07 -0.83 6.42
C MET A 126 -12.29 -1.30 4.98
N VAL A 127 -11.50 -2.27 4.49
CA VAL A 127 -11.74 -2.89 3.17
C VAL A 127 -13.12 -3.52 3.11
N SER A 128 -13.52 -4.23 4.17
CA SER A 128 -14.85 -4.85 4.28
C SER A 128 -15.97 -3.82 4.38
N GLU A 129 -15.78 -2.74 5.13
CA GLU A 129 -16.76 -1.63 5.22
C GLU A 129 -17.08 -1.05 3.83
N PHE A 130 -16.06 -0.93 2.97
CA PHE A 130 -16.23 -0.42 1.60
C PHE A 130 -16.62 -1.49 0.57
N ASN A 131 -16.69 -2.78 0.96
CA ASN A 131 -16.91 -3.93 0.07
C ASN A 131 -15.89 -3.95 -1.09
N LEU A 132 -14.60 -3.93 -0.74
CA LEU A 132 -13.48 -3.89 -1.68
C LEU A 132 -12.62 -5.16 -1.65
N GLU A 133 -13.03 -6.23 -0.98
CA GLU A 133 -12.26 -7.46 -0.78
C GLU A 133 -11.74 -8.05 -2.09
N ASP A 134 -12.57 -8.06 -3.13
CA ASP A 134 -12.22 -8.62 -4.45
C ASP A 134 -11.22 -7.76 -5.25
N TYR A 135 -10.97 -6.54 -4.78
CA TYR A 135 -10.12 -5.56 -5.47
C TYR A 135 -8.78 -5.31 -4.78
N VAL A 136 -8.61 -5.79 -3.55
CA VAL A 136 -7.43 -5.48 -2.72
C VAL A 136 -6.42 -6.61 -2.72
N VAL A 137 -5.14 -6.25 -2.82
CA VAL A 137 -3.97 -7.06 -2.50
C VAL A 137 -3.30 -6.43 -1.29
N TYR A 138 -3.02 -7.20 -0.26
CA TYR A 138 -2.24 -6.74 0.90
C TYR A 138 -0.77 -7.10 0.69
N SER A 139 0.13 -6.14 0.82
CA SER A 139 1.56 -6.39 0.70
C SER A 139 2.35 -5.84 1.88
N SER A 140 3.50 -6.42 2.15
CA SER A 140 4.44 -5.93 3.17
C SER A 140 5.83 -6.54 3.01
N PHE A 141 6.84 -5.78 3.40
CA PHE A 141 8.20 -6.29 3.66
C PHE A 141 8.27 -7.11 4.95
N THR A 142 7.32 -6.92 5.88
CA THR A 142 7.18 -7.73 7.10
C THR A 142 6.26 -8.91 6.81
N HIS A 143 6.86 -10.07 6.50
CA HIS A 143 6.10 -11.27 6.13
C HIS A 143 5.18 -11.77 7.26
N ASP A 144 5.52 -11.50 8.52
CA ASP A 144 4.66 -11.82 9.67
C ASP A 144 3.35 -11.00 9.65
N SER A 145 3.36 -9.73 9.15
CA SER A 145 2.13 -8.97 8.89
C SER A 145 1.24 -9.66 7.87
N ILE A 146 1.82 -10.16 6.79
CA ILE A 146 1.07 -10.93 5.78
C ILE A 146 0.52 -12.24 6.38
N GLY A 147 1.31 -12.89 7.24
CA GLY A 147 0.85 -14.05 8.00
C GLY A 147 -0.37 -13.73 8.87
N LEU A 148 -0.39 -12.58 9.54
CA LEU A 148 -1.55 -12.11 10.32
C LEU A 148 -2.75 -11.82 9.42
N VAL A 149 -2.55 -11.15 8.26
CA VAL A 149 -3.63 -10.95 7.28
C VAL A 149 -4.27 -12.29 6.90
N LYS A 150 -3.45 -13.31 6.60
CA LYS A 150 -3.95 -14.67 6.26
C LYS A 150 -4.64 -15.38 7.43
N GLN A 151 -4.26 -15.11 8.67
CA GLN A 151 -4.95 -15.63 9.85
C GLN A 151 -6.33 -14.97 10.05
N ILE A 152 -6.44 -13.67 9.82
CA ILE A 152 -7.68 -12.91 9.96
C ILE A 152 -8.63 -13.21 8.78
N LYS A 153 -8.09 -13.24 7.55
CA LYS A 153 -8.83 -13.46 6.31
C LYS A 153 -8.07 -14.44 5.42
N ALA A 154 -8.42 -15.73 5.55
CA ALA A 154 -7.69 -16.83 4.91
C ALA A 154 -7.70 -16.76 3.37
N ASP A 155 -8.74 -16.18 2.78
CA ASP A 155 -8.92 -15.98 1.34
C ASP A 155 -8.35 -14.66 0.82
N ALA A 156 -7.76 -13.81 1.68
CA ALA A 156 -7.16 -12.54 1.26
C ALA A 156 -6.10 -12.74 0.17
N ASP A 157 -6.14 -11.90 -0.86
CA ASP A 157 -5.06 -11.80 -1.85
C ASP A 157 -3.87 -11.05 -1.23
N VAL A 158 -2.71 -11.67 -1.21
CA VAL A 158 -1.53 -11.16 -0.50
C VAL A 158 -0.27 -11.22 -1.37
N ALA A 159 0.66 -10.30 -1.14
CA ALA A 159 1.95 -10.27 -1.80
C ALA A 159 3.09 -10.07 -0.78
N TYR A 160 4.16 -10.83 -0.97
CA TYR A 160 5.36 -10.73 -0.14
C TYR A 160 6.38 -9.83 -0.82
N GLN A 161 6.86 -8.82 -0.11
CA GLN A 161 7.90 -7.90 -0.57
C GLN A 161 9.24 -8.25 0.10
N ALA A 162 10.30 -8.19 -0.68
CA ALA A 162 11.67 -8.36 -0.17
C ALA A 162 12.71 -7.80 -1.17
N GLY A 163 13.96 -7.66 -0.74
CA GLY A 163 15.07 -7.27 -1.60
C GLY A 163 15.41 -8.31 -2.68
N ASP A 164 14.99 -9.57 -2.47
CA ASP A 164 15.18 -10.65 -3.43
C ASP A 164 13.96 -11.62 -3.44
N TYR A 165 13.82 -12.38 -4.52
CA TYR A 165 12.68 -13.27 -4.71
C TYR A 165 12.72 -14.50 -3.79
N HIS A 166 13.89 -14.98 -3.36
CA HIS A 166 14.00 -16.14 -2.47
C HIS A 166 13.31 -15.87 -1.13
N ARG A 167 13.55 -14.68 -0.55
CA ARG A 167 12.88 -14.25 0.68
C ARG A 167 11.38 -14.13 0.50
N CYS A 168 10.92 -13.62 -0.65
CA CYS A 168 9.49 -13.60 -0.96
C CYS A 168 8.91 -15.02 -0.99
N MET A 169 9.61 -15.98 -1.62
CA MET A 169 9.19 -17.39 -1.64
C MET A 169 9.15 -18.04 -0.27
N ASP A 170 10.03 -17.64 0.65
CA ASP A 170 9.97 -18.12 2.05
C ASP A 170 8.68 -17.66 2.75
N GLY A 171 8.21 -16.45 2.45
CA GLY A 171 6.89 -15.97 2.90
C GLY A 171 5.75 -16.87 2.40
N ILE A 172 5.74 -17.18 1.10
CA ILE A 172 4.74 -18.10 0.50
C ILE A 172 4.77 -19.46 1.17
N ARG A 173 5.95 -20.05 1.37
CA ARG A 173 6.10 -21.36 2.01
C ARG A 173 5.60 -21.37 3.44
N LYS A 174 5.79 -20.28 4.17
CA LYS A 174 5.43 -20.16 5.59
C LYS A 174 3.95 -19.87 5.82
N TYR A 175 3.37 -18.99 5.01
CA TYR A 175 2.04 -18.43 5.25
C TYR A 175 1.03 -18.68 4.13
N GLY A 176 1.46 -19.25 3.00
CA GLY A 176 0.63 -19.39 1.79
C GLY A 176 0.52 -18.09 0.99
N GLY A 177 -0.23 -18.14 -0.10
CA GLY A 177 -0.35 -17.06 -1.08
C GLY A 177 0.35 -17.38 -2.38
N MET A 178 0.22 -16.51 -3.39
CA MET A 178 0.76 -16.78 -4.73
C MET A 178 1.47 -15.57 -5.36
N THR A 179 1.56 -14.44 -4.66
CA THR A 179 2.10 -13.21 -5.23
C THR A 179 3.37 -12.77 -4.51
N ILE A 180 4.36 -12.37 -5.28
CA ILE A 180 5.61 -11.80 -4.78
C ILE A 180 5.90 -10.46 -5.48
N HIS A 181 6.46 -9.52 -4.71
CA HIS A 181 6.92 -8.22 -5.20
C HIS A 181 8.41 -8.04 -4.84
N PRO A 182 9.35 -8.68 -5.55
CA PRO A 182 10.77 -8.48 -5.29
C PRO A 182 11.17 -7.06 -5.65
N ALA A 183 11.95 -6.42 -4.80
CA ALA A 183 12.43 -5.07 -5.04
C ALA A 183 13.40 -5.04 -6.22
N GLN A 184 13.24 -4.05 -7.10
CA GLN A 184 14.01 -3.97 -8.35
C GLN A 184 15.50 -3.65 -8.15
N TRP A 185 15.89 -3.11 -7.00
CA TRP A 185 17.32 -2.88 -6.64
C TRP A 185 18.02 -4.13 -6.08
N GLY A 186 17.27 -5.21 -5.86
CA GLY A 186 17.82 -6.53 -5.53
C GLY A 186 18.39 -7.23 -6.76
N MET A 187 18.70 -8.52 -6.62
CA MET A 187 19.12 -9.31 -7.78
C MET A 187 18.00 -9.36 -8.81
N PRO A 188 18.29 -9.05 -10.09
CA PRO A 188 17.26 -9.09 -11.12
C PRO A 188 16.70 -10.51 -11.22
N VAL A 189 15.38 -10.63 -11.25
CA VAL A 189 14.67 -11.89 -11.45
C VAL A 189 14.96 -12.37 -12.86
N ASN A 190 15.66 -13.47 -13.00
CA ASN A 190 15.99 -14.04 -14.29
C ASN A 190 14.90 -15.01 -14.79
N LYS A 191 15.04 -15.53 -16.02
CA LYS A 191 14.03 -16.39 -16.62
C LYS A 191 13.81 -17.70 -15.85
N GLY A 192 14.87 -18.28 -15.27
CA GLY A 192 14.77 -19.50 -14.45
C GLY A 192 14.04 -19.24 -13.13
N ASP A 193 14.22 -18.06 -12.53
CA ASP A 193 13.51 -17.64 -11.33
C ASP A 193 12.00 -17.53 -11.59
N VAL A 194 11.61 -16.98 -12.75
CA VAL A 194 10.20 -16.89 -13.17
C VAL A 194 9.58 -18.28 -13.33
N GLU A 195 10.32 -19.23 -13.88
CA GLU A 195 9.87 -20.64 -14.01
C GLU A 195 9.70 -21.28 -12.61
N THR A 196 10.64 -21.04 -11.70
CA THR A 196 10.57 -21.54 -10.32
C THR A 196 9.35 -20.97 -9.58
N ILE A 197 9.11 -19.67 -9.72
CA ILE A 197 7.96 -18.99 -9.11
C ILE A 197 6.62 -19.55 -9.65
N ARG A 198 6.54 -19.83 -10.96
CA ARG A 198 5.32 -20.37 -11.57
C ARG A 198 5.02 -21.83 -11.20
N ASN A 199 6.02 -22.58 -10.78
CA ASN A 199 5.92 -24.00 -10.44
C ASN A 199 5.80 -24.24 -8.92
N ALA A 200 5.86 -23.21 -8.09
CA ALA A 200 5.72 -23.28 -6.65
C ALA A 200 4.25 -23.07 -6.22
#